data_41abe1b1c7e6e03ac8e18b271baa54df
#
_entry.id   41abe1b1c7e6e03ac8e18b271baa54df
#
_cell.length_a   1.000
_cell.length_b   1.000
_cell.length_c   1.000
_cell.angle_alpha   90.00
_cell.angle_beta   90.00
_cell.angle_gamma   90.00
#
_symmetry.space_group_name_H-M   'P 1'
#
loop_
_entity.id
_entity.type
_entity.pdbx_description
1 polymer ?
#
loop_
_entity_poly.entity_id
_entity_poly.type
_entity_poly.pdbx_seq_one_letter_code
_entity_poly.pdbx_strand_id
1 'polypeptide(L)'
;MLPLRFLPVLFCVLPLFVACLKDEPAGIEADIVRVHLEPTAAARLLGTTAAPVRQVSANDTDIVFTLAADADTALLRTLSPTFTLSNGATLRCLDGEQPDFRQRRRVAYEVTSQDRQWKRRYTMSFVPAADFPEFFGFEEHVLNSPDPHYFTWFEKNADGTASNFWASGNPGFLLSRYDAKPDEYPTSVEAKGRTGTALRLVTQSTGDLGAAFGKPIAAGNLFVGTFDLASALFNPLAATRFGVPVNRIPTRFAGYYKWQPGEVFTDAQLKAVQGPAADGKDAPRIYAVAYRNVDEQGNPVTLDGSNILSSPLVVAVAVLDDFTVTGVAENATWVHFDLPFAQQAPIDNRLLDRHGYSLALVFTSSRGGAEFAGAIGSTLLVDDCRLTF
;
A
#
# COMPACT_ATOMS: atom_id res chain seq x y z
N MET A 1 1.87 -89.00 54.47
CA MET A 1 2.67 -88.82 53.27
C MET A 1 1.87 -87.98 52.29
N LEU A 2 2.12 -86.68 52.23
CA LEU A 2 1.53 -85.78 51.25
C LEU A 2 2.55 -85.44 50.16
N PRO A 3 2.20 -85.44 48.90
CA PRO A 3 3.13 -85.10 47.84
C PRO A 3 3.22 -83.61 47.65
N LEU A 4 4.42 -83.10 47.55
CA LEU A 4 4.85 -81.76 47.26
C LEU A 4 4.50 -81.41 45.80
N ARG A 5 3.59 -80.36 45.60
CA ARG A 5 3.28 -79.82 44.25
C ARG A 5 4.26 -78.72 43.89
N PHE A 6 5.05 -79.00 42.87
CA PHE A 6 5.86 -77.95 42.18
C PHE A 6 4.99 -77.07 41.37
N LEU A 7 5.07 -75.72 41.64
CA LEU A 7 4.45 -74.68 40.86
C LEU A 7 5.49 -74.10 39.89
N PRO A 8 5.28 -74.08 38.55
CA PRO A 8 6.24 -73.48 37.63
C PRO A 8 6.05 -71.95 37.66
N VAL A 9 7.12 -71.20 37.97
CA VAL A 9 7.22 -69.74 37.84
C VAL A 9 7.33 -69.40 36.36
N LEU A 10 6.25 -68.80 35.82
CA LEU A 10 6.22 -68.29 34.47
C LEU A 10 6.96 -66.93 34.42
N PHE A 11 8.16 -66.90 33.85
CA PHE A 11 8.94 -65.70 33.64
C PHE A 11 8.36 -64.96 32.43
N CYS A 12 7.56 -63.93 32.68
CA CYS A 12 7.03 -63.05 31.65
C CYS A 12 8.13 -62.07 31.20
N VAL A 13 8.79 -62.36 30.08
CA VAL A 13 9.72 -61.43 29.42
C VAL A 13 8.88 -60.37 28.68
N LEU A 14 8.78 -59.20 29.27
CA LEU A 14 8.22 -58.03 28.60
C LEU A 14 9.25 -57.53 27.53
N PRO A 15 8.92 -57.49 26.24
CA PRO A 15 9.78 -56.85 25.29
C PRO A 15 9.72 -55.33 25.52
N LEU A 16 10.82 -54.71 25.92
CA LEU A 16 11.05 -53.27 25.89
C LEU A 16 11.08 -52.84 24.41
N PHE A 17 9.95 -52.38 23.92
CA PHE A 17 9.95 -51.62 22.69
C PHE A 17 10.64 -50.27 22.97
N VAL A 18 11.93 -50.20 22.63
CA VAL A 18 12.62 -48.95 22.42
C VAL A 18 12.05 -48.39 21.13
N ALA A 19 11.01 -47.54 21.23
CA ALA A 19 10.58 -46.71 20.13
C ALA A 19 11.74 -45.76 19.84
N CYS A 20 12.48 -46.00 18.76
CA CYS A 20 13.30 -44.97 18.15
C CYS A 20 12.35 -43.87 17.71
N LEU A 21 12.21 -42.83 18.51
CA LEU A 21 11.68 -41.54 18.07
C LEU A 21 12.67 -41.05 17.01
N LYS A 22 12.29 -41.18 15.77
CA LYS A 22 13.03 -40.59 14.65
C LYS A 22 12.90 -39.08 14.87
N ASP A 23 14.02 -38.39 15.03
CA ASP A 23 14.02 -36.94 15.12
C ASP A 23 13.24 -36.40 13.93
N GLU A 24 12.23 -35.56 14.20
CA GLU A 24 11.50 -34.90 13.13
C GLU A 24 12.48 -34.05 12.33
N PRO A 25 12.36 -34.02 10.99
CA PRO A 25 13.22 -33.18 10.17
C PRO A 25 13.03 -31.69 10.60
N ALA A 26 14.14 -30.94 10.59
CA ALA A 26 14.13 -29.54 10.95
C ALA A 26 13.13 -28.75 10.07
N GLY A 27 12.32 -27.90 10.71
CA GLY A 27 11.28 -27.12 10.03
C GLY A 27 11.87 -26.17 8.99
N ILE A 28 11.21 -26.07 7.84
CA ILE A 28 11.57 -25.18 6.71
C ILE A 28 10.86 -23.82 6.78
N GLU A 29 9.91 -23.65 7.67
CA GLU A 29 9.12 -22.40 7.79
C GLU A 29 9.94 -21.30 8.46
N ALA A 30 9.86 -20.10 7.93
CA ALA A 30 10.53 -18.90 8.42
C ALA A 30 9.52 -17.77 8.66
N ASP A 31 8.50 -18.03 9.51
CA ASP A 31 7.37 -17.13 9.66
C ASP A 31 7.27 -16.48 11.04
N ILE A 32 6.85 -15.19 11.04
CA ILE A 32 6.24 -14.57 12.22
C ILE A 32 4.77 -14.99 12.23
N VAL A 33 4.36 -15.75 13.24
CA VAL A 33 2.98 -16.22 13.41
C VAL A 33 2.15 -15.18 14.17
N ARG A 34 2.76 -14.55 15.20
CA ARG A 34 2.10 -13.51 16.01
C ARG A 34 3.10 -12.46 16.45
N VAL A 35 2.61 -11.23 16.60
CA VAL A 35 3.29 -10.13 17.29
C VAL A 35 2.57 -9.89 18.61
N HIS A 36 3.34 -9.77 19.68
CA HIS A 36 2.83 -9.47 21.02
C HIS A 36 3.37 -8.13 21.47
N LEU A 37 2.47 -7.24 21.85
CA LEU A 37 2.80 -5.99 22.54
C LEU A 37 2.53 -6.18 24.02
N GLU A 38 3.27 -5.46 24.85
CA GLU A 38 2.94 -5.39 26.27
C GLU A 38 1.53 -4.78 26.41
N PRO A 39 0.60 -5.37 27.23
CA PRO A 39 -0.81 -4.95 27.28
C PRO A 39 -1.02 -3.47 27.58
N THR A 40 -0.23 -2.89 28.50
CA THR A 40 -0.32 -1.47 28.83
C THR A 40 0.16 -0.59 27.67
N ALA A 41 1.24 -0.98 26.98
CA ALA A 41 1.72 -0.28 25.80
C ALA A 41 0.71 -0.40 24.64
N ALA A 42 0.13 -1.58 24.42
CA ALA A 42 -0.92 -1.76 23.42
C ALA A 42 -2.13 -0.87 23.67
N ALA A 43 -2.63 -0.81 24.93
CA ALA A 43 -3.74 0.05 25.30
C ALA A 43 -3.46 1.54 25.09
N ARG A 44 -2.23 2.00 25.39
CA ARG A 44 -1.81 3.40 25.23
C ARG A 44 -1.49 3.77 23.78
N LEU A 45 -1.12 2.80 22.94
CA LEU A 45 -0.78 3.04 21.53
C LEU A 45 -1.96 2.79 20.59
N LEU A 46 -2.74 1.71 20.83
CA LEU A 46 -3.76 1.24 19.90
C LEU A 46 -5.19 1.48 20.43
N GLY A 47 -5.33 1.99 21.66
CA GLY A 47 -6.60 2.14 22.37
C GLY A 47 -6.92 0.97 23.29
N THR A 48 -7.73 1.23 24.30
CA THR A 48 -8.04 0.27 25.41
C THR A 48 -8.77 -1.00 24.97
N THR A 49 -9.41 -0.98 23.79
CA THR A 49 -10.14 -2.13 23.23
C THR A 49 -9.28 -2.97 22.27
N ALA A 50 -8.07 -2.52 21.93
CA ALA A 50 -7.20 -3.23 21.02
C ALA A 50 -6.59 -4.47 21.67
N ALA A 51 -6.55 -5.58 20.93
CA ALA A 51 -5.87 -6.77 21.39
C ALA A 51 -4.35 -6.57 21.42
N PRO A 52 -3.64 -6.93 22.50
CA PRO A 52 -2.18 -6.81 22.56
C PRO A 52 -1.45 -7.82 21.65
N VAL A 53 -2.18 -8.74 21.05
CA VAL A 53 -1.64 -9.81 20.19
C VAL A 53 -2.28 -9.69 18.81
N ARG A 54 -1.42 -9.60 17.79
CA ARG A 54 -1.81 -9.59 16.37
C ARG A 54 -1.35 -10.88 15.71
N GLN A 55 -2.25 -11.60 15.06
CA GLN A 55 -1.88 -12.68 14.13
C GLN A 55 -1.33 -12.10 12.83
N VAL A 56 -0.32 -12.76 12.28
CA VAL A 56 0.31 -12.42 11.01
C VAL A 56 -0.01 -13.52 10.02
N SER A 57 -0.61 -13.14 8.89
CA SER A 57 -0.91 -14.11 7.81
C SER A 57 0.39 -14.61 7.18
N ALA A 58 0.41 -15.86 6.72
CA ALA A 58 1.55 -16.45 6.03
C ALA A 58 2.00 -15.67 4.76
N ASN A 59 1.11 -14.87 4.17
CA ASN A 59 1.43 -14.05 3.00
C ASN A 59 1.77 -12.60 3.34
N ASP A 60 1.64 -12.20 4.61
CA ASP A 60 1.85 -10.82 5.06
C ASP A 60 3.29 -10.65 5.58
N THR A 61 4.05 -9.77 4.94
CA THR A 61 5.40 -9.40 5.36
C THR A 61 5.49 -7.97 5.87
N ASP A 62 4.38 -7.21 5.81
CA ASP A 62 4.29 -5.83 6.29
C ASP A 62 3.30 -5.74 7.46
N ILE A 63 3.82 -5.63 8.67
CA ILE A 63 3.04 -5.63 9.91
C ILE A 63 2.81 -4.18 10.33
N VAL A 64 1.62 -3.65 10.02
CA VAL A 64 1.26 -2.26 10.32
C VAL A 64 0.27 -2.22 11.48
N PHE A 65 0.62 -1.52 12.55
CA PHE A 65 -0.29 -1.17 13.63
C PHE A 65 -0.81 0.25 13.44
N THR A 66 -2.12 0.44 13.59
CA THR A 66 -2.74 1.77 13.57
C THR A 66 -2.81 2.31 14.98
N LEU A 67 -2.21 3.48 15.21
CA LEU A 67 -2.23 4.19 16.48
C LEU A 67 -3.62 4.77 16.76
N ALA A 68 -4.04 4.77 18.01
CA ALA A 68 -5.22 5.53 18.42
C ALA A 68 -4.99 7.04 18.24
N ALA A 69 -6.08 7.81 18.15
CA ALA A 69 -5.98 9.27 17.98
C ALA A 69 -5.25 9.95 19.17
N ASP A 70 -5.39 9.41 20.36
CA ASP A 70 -4.77 9.86 21.62
C ASP A 70 -3.55 9.02 22.02
N ALA A 71 -2.92 8.33 21.06
CA ALA A 71 -1.80 7.43 21.31
C ALA A 71 -0.61 8.14 21.94
N ASP A 72 -0.03 7.56 22.98
CA ASP A 72 1.24 8.01 23.55
C ASP A 72 2.42 7.58 22.67
N THR A 73 2.69 8.37 21.64
CA THR A 73 3.75 8.08 20.66
C THR A 73 5.17 8.11 21.24
N ALA A 74 5.37 8.63 22.45
CA ALA A 74 6.68 8.58 23.12
C ALA A 74 7.11 7.14 23.40
N LEU A 75 6.15 6.24 23.63
CA LEU A 75 6.40 4.81 23.83
C LEU A 75 7.05 4.12 22.62
N LEU A 76 6.84 4.64 21.42
CA LEU A 76 7.39 4.05 20.18
C LEU A 76 8.93 4.03 20.15
N ARG A 77 9.58 4.87 20.96
CA ARG A 77 11.05 4.91 21.08
C ARG A 77 11.61 3.68 21.80
N THR A 78 10.87 3.16 22.76
CA THR A 78 11.32 2.10 23.67
C THR A 78 10.50 0.83 23.58
N LEU A 79 9.58 0.79 22.61
CA LEU A 79 8.70 -0.35 22.41
C LEU A 79 9.51 -1.59 22.00
N SER A 80 9.35 -2.68 22.72
CA SER A 80 10.01 -3.96 22.47
C SER A 80 8.96 -5.05 22.22
N PRO A 81 8.49 -5.20 20.97
CA PRO A 81 7.55 -6.28 20.63
C PRO A 81 8.20 -7.64 20.83
N THR A 82 7.40 -8.63 21.23
CA THR A 82 7.83 -10.03 21.19
C THR A 82 7.07 -10.78 20.11
N PHE A 83 7.63 -11.91 19.67
CA PHE A 83 7.14 -12.61 18.49
C PHE A 83 6.94 -14.11 18.79
N THR A 84 5.85 -14.66 18.28
CA THR A 84 5.70 -16.10 18.11
C THR A 84 6.13 -16.42 16.67
N LEU A 85 7.10 -17.32 16.53
CA LEU A 85 7.63 -17.75 15.23
C LEU A 85 7.14 -19.15 14.89
N SER A 86 7.30 -19.57 13.63
CA SER A 86 7.23 -20.97 13.24
C SER A 86 8.22 -21.81 14.06
N ASN A 87 7.92 -23.10 14.23
CA ASN A 87 8.65 -23.97 15.15
C ASN A 87 10.16 -24.03 14.83
N GLY A 88 10.99 -23.75 15.83
CA GLY A 88 12.45 -23.77 15.72
C GLY A 88 13.05 -22.61 14.90
N ALA A 89 12.25 -21.70 14.34
CA ALA A 89 12.75 -20.52 13.64
C ALA A 89 13.37 -19.50 14.61
N THR A 90 14.29 -18.68 14.09
CA THR A 90 14.95 -17.60 14.83
C THR A 90 14.71 -16.25 14.18
N LEU A 91 14.63 -15.18 14.99
CA LEU A 91 14.39 -13.81 14.54
C LEU A 91 15.57 -12.91 14.86
N ARG A 92 15.89 -12.02 13.91
CA ARG A 92 16.88 -10.97 14.09
C ARG A 92 16.27 -9.63 13.66
N CYS A 93 16.36 -8.59 14.49
CA CYS A 93 16.10 -7.23 14.08
C CYS A 93 17.28 -6.72 13.23
N LEU A 94 16.98 -6.14 12.06
CA LEU A 94 17.99 -5.63 11.13
C LEU A 94 18.37 -4.17 11.44
N ASP A 95 17.53 -3.46 12.20
CA ASP A 95 17.71 -2.05 12.55
C ASP A 95 18.35 -1.84 13.95
N GLY A 96 18.99 -2.88 14.49
CA GLY A 96 19.68 -2.85 15.77
C GLY A 96 18.91 -3.50 16.91
N GLU A 97 19.52 -3.52 18.11
CA GLU A 97 18.96 -4.22 19.28
C GLU A 97 17.75 -3.50 19.91
N GLN A 98 17.66 -2.17 19.70
CA GLN A 98 16.52 -1.36 20.18
C GLN A 98 15.89 -0.63 18.99
N PRO A 99 14.86 -1.23 18.38
CA PRO A 99 14.16 -0.60 17.26
C PRO A 99 13.41 0.66 17.70
N ASP A 100 13.47 1.70 16.88
CA ASP A 100 12.74 2.95 17.08
C ASP A 100 11.62 3.07 16.05
N PHE A 101 10.36 2.97 16.51
CA PHE A 101 9.18 3.00 15.65
C PHE A 101 8.60 4.41 15.44
N ARG A 102 9.23 5.46 15.95
CA ARG A 102 8.75 6.84 15.76
C ARG A 102 8.77 7.23 14.28
N GLN A 103 8.01 8.27 13.92
CA GLN A 103 7.96 8.85 12.58
C GLN A 103 7.58 7.83 11.48
N ARG A 104 6.69 6.88 11.82
CA ARG A 104 6.26 5.81 10.90
C ARG A 104 7.42 4.95 10.37
N ARG A 105 8.54 4.90 11.09
CA ARG A 105 9.67 4.06 10.71
C ARG A 105 9.23 2.62 10.54
N ARG A 106 9.63 2.03 9.44
CA ARG A 106 9.52 0.60 9.22
C ARG A 106 10.76 -0.06 9.79
N VAL A 107 10.57 -0.85 10.83
CA VAL A 107 11.63 -1.66 11.44
C VAL A 107 11.65 -3.00 10.75
N ALA A 108 12.81 -3.39 10.24
CA ALA A 108 13.00 -4.61 9.49
C ALA A 108 13.45 -5.77 10.38
N TYR A 109 12.84 -6.93 10.18
CA TYR A 109 13.17 -8.18 10.85
C TYR A 109 13.48 -9.27 9.83
N GLU A 110 14.40 -10.16 10.14
CA GLU A 110 14.70 -11.36 9.37
C GLU A 110 14.39 -12.58 10.22
N VAL A 111 13.54 -13.47 9.72
CA VAL A 111 13.27 -14.77 10.30
C VAL A 111 14.05 -15.82 9.51
N THR A 112 14.73 -16.71 10.21
CA THR A 112 15.47 -17.82 9.63
C THR A 112 14.84 -19.12 10.12
N SER A 113 14.54 -20.05 9.19
CA SER A 113 13.99 -21.38 9.48
C SER A 113 14.89 -22.21 10.39
N GLN A 114 14.34 -23.27 11.02
CA GLN A 114 15.08 -24.18 11.86
C GLN A 114 16.24 -24.87 11.12
N ASP A 115 16.02 -25.25 9.85
CA ASP A 115 17.05 -25.85 8.98
C ASP A 115 18.07 -24.85 8.45
N ARG A 116 17.87 -23.53 8.72
CA ARG A 116 18.70 -22.38 8.29
C ARG A 116 18.79 -22.17 6.78
N GLN A 117 17.99 -22.86 5.98
CA GLN A 117 18.03 -22.74 4.53
C GLN A 117 17.12 -21.63 4.01
N TRP A 118 16.07 -21.26 4.76
CA TRP A 118 15.08 -20.27 4.37
C TRP A 118 15.15 -19.04 5.25
N LYS A 119 15.04 -17.88 4.60
CA LYS A 119 14.98 -16.58 5.26
C LYS A 119 13.84 -15.78 4.73
N ARG A 120 13.13 -15.12 5.64
CA ARG A 120 12.03 -14.22 5.29
C ARG A 120 12.17 -12.89 6.01
N ARG A 121 12.00 -11.80 5.25
CA ARG A 121 12.00 -10.45 5.80
C ARG A 121 10.59 -10.00 6.11
N TYR A 122 10.46 -9.30 7.23
CA TYR A 122 9.26 -8.63 7.68
C TYR A 122 9.59 -7.17 7.96
N THR A 123 8.62 -6.29 7.74
CA THR A 123 8.67 -4.93 8.24
C THR A 123 7.55 -4.72 9.24
N MET A 124 7.80 -3.92 10.28
CA MET A 124 6.81 -3.54 11.28
C MET A 124 6.81 -2.04 11.45
N SER A 125 5.61 -1.44 11.48
CA SER A 125 5.45 0.01 11.67
C SER A 125 4.20 0.34 12.46
N PHE A 126 4.21 1.55 13.05
CA PHE A 126 3.07 2.15 13.71
C PHE A 126 2.70 3.42 12.94
N VAL A 127 1.49 3.47 12.42
CA VAL A 127 0.97 4.61 11.67
C VAL A 127 -0.12 5.28 12.48
N PRO A 128 -0.15 6.62 12.59
CA PRO A 128 -1.27 7.30 13.22
C PRO A 128 -2.57 6.89 12.54
N ALA A 129 -3.65 6.76 13.29
CA ALA A 129 -4.99 6.94 12.77
C ALA A 129 -5.11 8.43 12.46
N ALA A 130 -4.50 8.89 11.38
CA ALA A 130 -4.64 10.26 10.97
C ALA A 130 -6.11 10.49 10.64
N ASP A 131 -6.69 11.57 11.16
CA ASP A 131 -7.84 12.16 10.50
C ASP A 131 -7.41 12.37 9.06
N PHE A 132 -8.05 11.63 8.15
CA PHE A 132 -7.72 11.73 6.75
C PHE A 132 -8.08 13.15 6.31
N PRO A 133 -7.15 13.90 5.65
CA PRO A 133 -7.40 15.29 5.31
C PRO A 133 -8.66 15.46 4.47
N GLU A 134 -9.34 16.57 4.67
CA GLU A 134 -10.52 16.92 3.89
C GLU A 134 -10.19 17.76 2.66
N PHE A 135 -9.00 18.34 2.60
CA PHE A 135 -8.56 19.22 1.52
C PHE A 135 -7.13 18.88 1.06
N PHE A 136 -6.91 18.92 -0.24
CA PHE A 136 -5.63 18.62 -0.92
C PHE A 136 -5.38 19.70 -1.98
N GLY A 137 -4.52 20.64 -1.66
CA GLY A 137 -4.10 21.72 -2.56
C GLY A 137 -2.81 21.40 -3.31
N PHE A 138 -2.15 20.26 -3.02
CA PHE A 138 -0.89 19.84 -3.62
C PHE A 138 0.27 20.83 -3.47
N GLU A 139 0.19 21.73 -2.49
CA GLU A 139 1.22 22.72 -2.19
C GLU A 139 2.46 22.11 -1.52
N GLU A 140 2.26 21.05 -0.74
CA GLU A 140 3.32 20.47 0.06
C GLU A 140 4.02 19.36 -0.72
N HIS A 141 5.14 19.72 -1.34
CA HIS A 141 5.96 18.79 -2.12
C HIS A 141 7.46 19.06 -1.91
N VAL A 142 8.26 18.02 -2.06
CA VAL A 142 9.73 18.09 -1.99
C VAL A 142 10.33 17.14 -3.02
N LEU A 143 11.60 17.36 -3.35
CA LEU A 143 12.34 16.35 -4.12
C LEU A 143 12.63 15.13 -3.24
N ASN A 144 12.60 13.94 -3.84
CA ASN A 144 12.93 12.70 -3.15
C ASN A 144 14.35 12.72 -2.57
N SER A 145 14.56 11.98 -1.49
CA SER A 145 15.85 11.90 -0.78
C SER A 145 16.27 10.43 -0.66
N PRO A 146 17.56 10.10 -0.64
CA PRO A 146 18.74 10.99 -0.61
C PRO A 146 19.22 11.51 -1.98
N ASP A 147 18.78 10.91 -3.09
CA ASP A 147 19.18 11.26 -4.45
C ASP A 147 18.02 11.97 -5.17
N PRO A 148 18.03 13.31 -5.29
CA PRO A 148 16.88 14.09 -5.71
C PRO A 148 16.68 14.05 -7.23
N HIS A 149 15.68 13.32 -7.68
CA HIS A 149 15.30 13.19 -9.09
C HIS A 149 13.88 13.66 -9.40
N TYR A 150 12.93 13.43 -8.50
CA TYR A 150 11.50 13.68 -8.74
C TYR A 150 10.81 14.21 -7.49
N PHE A 151 9.64 14.83 -7.68
CA PHE A 151 8.83 15.31 -6.57
C PHE A 151 8.06 14.20 -5.85
N THR A 152 7.91 14.36 -4.55
CA THR A 152 7.03 13.60 -3.65
C THR A 152 6.12 14.56 -2.90
N TRP A 153 4.91 14.14 -2.59
CA TRP A 153 3.91 14.94 -1.90
C TRP A 153 3.68 14.46 -0.48
N PHE A 154 3.31 15.37 0.39
CA PHE A 154 2.91 15.08 1.76
C PHE A 154 1.83 16.08 2.19
N GLU A 155 1.13 15.79 3.29
CA GLU A 155 0.19 16.72 3.87
C GLU A 155 0.72 17.20 5.22
N LYS A 156 0.51 18.49 5.53
CA LYS A 156 0.79 19.03 6.86
C LYS A 156 -0.40 18.82 7.78
N ASN A 157 -0.15 18.15 8.89
CA ASN A 157 -1.13 18.02 9.96
C ASN A 157 -1.26 19.34 10.75
N ALA A 158 -2.35 19.51 11.51
CA ALA A 158 -2.59 20.70 12.34
C ALA A 158 -1.48 20.94 13.39
N ASP A 159 -0.77 19.91 13.81
CA ASP A 159 0.37 19.98 14.74
C ASP A 159 1.72 20.29 14.05
N GLY A 160 1.71 20.51 12.73
CA GLY A 160 2.88 20.78 11.90
C GLY A 160 3.67 19.54 11.47
N THR A 161 3.27 18.35 11.86
CA THR A 161 3.88 17.10 11.37
C THR A 161 3.47 16.81 9.93
N ALA A 162 4.28 16.02 9.19
CA ALA A 162 3.98 15.61 7.83
C ALA A 162 3.33 14.23 7.79
N SER A 163 2.25 14.10 7.02
CA SER A 163 1.62 12.84 6.66
C SER A 163 2.02 12.43 5.25
N ASN A 164 2.79 11.35 5.13
CA ASN A 164 3.32 10.83 3.87
C ASN A 164 2.50 9.61 3.43
N PHE A 165 1.38 9.83 2.77
CA PHE A 165 0.54 8.76 2.24
C PHE A 165 0.38 8.82 0.71
N TRP A 166 0.96 9.83 0.07
CA TRP A 166 0.99 9.93 -1.38
C TRP A 166 2.11 9.08 -1.97
N ALA A 167 1.79 8.38 -3.04
CA ALA A 167 2.75 7.63 -3.84
C ALA A 167 2.52 7.86 -5.34
N SER A 168 3.55 7.62 -6.13
CA SER A 168 3.51 7.72 -7.59
C SER A 168 4.37 6.65 -8.25
N GLY A 169 4.23 6.49 -9.57
CA GLY A 169 5.09 5.62 -10.39
C GLY A 169 6.48 6.19 -10.70
N ASN A 170 6.81 7.40 -10.24
CA ASN A 170 8.09 8.06 -10.52
C ASN A 170 9.33 7.21 -10.18
N PRO A 171 9.38 6.42 -9.08
CA PRO A 171 10.50 5.52 -8.83
C PRO A 171 10.72 4.48 -9.95
N GLY A 172 9.64 4.01 -10.58
CA GLY A 172 9.73 3.11 -11.73
C GLY A 172 10.25 3.81 -13.00
N PHE A 173 9.82 5.04 -13.22
CA PHE A 173 10.29 5.86 -14.37
C PHE A 173 11.78 6.18 -14.25
N LEU A 174 12.28 6.46 -13.04
CA LEU A 174 13.70 6.69 -12.75
C LEU A 174 14.60 5.57 -13.30
N LEU A 175 14.16 4.31 -13.25
CA LEU A 175 14.95 3.16 -13.73
C LEU A 175 15.21 3.22 -15.23
N SER A 176 14.31 3.83 -15.99
CA SER A 176 14.44 3.95 -17.46
C SER A 176 14.92 5.31 -17.93
N ARG A 177 14.71 6.35 -17.12
CA ARG A 177 15.03 7.75 -17.45
C ARG A 177 15.73 8.44 -16.28
N TYR A 178 16.89 7.91 -15.90
CA TYR A 178 17.73 8.45 -14.83
C TYR A 178 18.22 9.88 -15.10
N ASP A 179 18.35 10.25 -16.35
CA ASP A 179 18.77 11.56 -16.84
C ASP A 179 17.66 12.63 -16.86
N ALA A 180 16.39 12.22 -16.59
CA ALA A 180 15.26 13.14 -16.61
C ALA A 180 15.34 14.17 -15.48
N LYS A 181 14.98 15.41 -15.78
CA LYS A 181 14.83 16.47 -14.77
C LYS A 181 13.52 16.31 -14.00
N PRO A 182 13.39 16.89 -12.82
CA PRO A 182 12.19 16.73 -11.98
C PRO A 182 10.86 17.10 -12.66
N ASP A 183 10.87 18.08 -13.56
CA ASP A 183 9.71 18.54 -14.34
C ASP A 183 9.40 17.66 -15.57
N GLU A 184 10.31 16.79 -15.96
CA GLU A 184 10.15 15.80 -17.04
C GLU A 184 9.56 14.47 -16.55
N TYR A 185 9.45 14.28 -15.23
CA TYR A 185 8.82 13.07 -14.67
C TYR A 185 7.32 13.03 -14.94
N PRO A 186 6.75 11.83 -15.09
CA PRO A 186 5.32 11.65 -15.32
C PRO A 186 4.43 12.33 -14.26
N THR A 187 4.89 12.38 -13.01
CA THR A 187 4.24 13.08 -11.91
C THR A 187 5.14 14.21 -11.44
N SER A 188 4.72 15.43 -11.65
CA SER A 188 5.48 16.64 -11.37
C SER A 188 4.60 17.79 -10.88
N VAL A 189 5.17 18.94 -10.61
CA VAL A 189 4.49 20.13 -10.08
C VAL A 189 4.16 21.08 -11.25
N GLU A 190 2.92 21.56 -11.28
CA GLU A 190 2.54 22.74 -12.06
C GLU A 190 2.70 23.98 -11.18
N ALA A 191 3.60 24.88 -11.60
CA ALA A 191 3.92 26.07 -10.80
C ALA A 191 2.79 27.09 -10.72
N LYS A 192 1.86 27.05 -11.69
CA LYS A 192 0.70 27.94 -11.75
C LYS A 192 -0.58 27.12 -11.66
N GLY A 193 -0.92 26.74 -10.43
CA GLY A 193 -2.13 26.04 -10.10
C GLY A 193 -3.37 26.93 -10.24
N ARG A 194 -4.50 26.42 -9.82
CA ARG A 194 -5.72 27.19 -9.59
C ARG A 194 -5.52 28.09 -8.37
N THR A 195 -4.94 27.51 -7.32
CA THR A 195 -4.46 28.19 -6.13
C THR A 195 -3.01 27.72 -5.90
N GLY A 196 -2.05 28.63 -5.85
CA GLY A 196 -0.64 28.25 -5.64
C GLY A 196 -0.06 27.32 -6.70
N THR A 197 0.36 26.12 -6.30
CA THR A 197 0.83 25.07 -7.20
C THR A 197 -0.26 24.02 -7.44
N ALA A 198 -0.12 23.20 -8.48
CA ALA A 198 -1.03 22.09 -8.77
C ALA A 198 -0.27 20.80 -9.08
N LEU A 199 -0.97 19.67 -8.99
CA LEU A 199 -0.48 18.39 -9.43
C LEU A 199 -0.47 18.34 -10.97
N ARG A 200 0.66 18.00 -11.56
CA ARG A 200 0.83 17.79 -13.01
C ARG A 200 1.15 16.33 -13.31
N LEU A 201 0.29 15.70 -14.08
CA LEU A 201 0.40 14.30 -14.50
C LEU A 201 0.52 14.24 -16.02
N VAL A 202 1.60 13.65 -16.53
CA VAL A 202 1.86 13.55 -17.98
C VAL A 202 2.19 12.12 -18.33
N THR A 203 1.62 11.62 -19.43
CA THR A 203 2.03 10.35 -19.99
C THR A 203 3.32 10.56 -20.79
N GLN A 204 4.40 9.96 -20.32
CA GLN A 204 5.75 10.13 -20.84
C GLN A 204 6.28 8.86 -21.53
N SER A 205 7.19 9.04 -22.49
CA SER A 205 7.98 7.93 -23.02
C SER A 205 9.03 7.49 -22.00
N THR A 206 9.15 6.20 -21.80
CA THR A 206 10.22 5.59 -20.98
C THR A 206 11.53 5.42 -21.76
N GLY A 207 11.56 5.85 -23.04
CA GLY A 207 12.69 5.67 -23.92
C GLY A 207 12.92 4.22 -24.35
N ASP A 208 14.05 3.99 -25.03
CA ASP A 208 14.38 2.66 -25.58
C ASP A 208 14.51 1.59 -24.51
N LEU A 209 15.02 1.94 -23.33
CA LEU A 209 15.20 0.99 -22.25
C LEU A 209 13.85 0.48 -21.74
N GLY A 210 12.90 1.36 -21.42
CA GLY A 210 11.57 0.94 -20.98
C GLY A 210 10.81 0.17 -22.06
N ALA A 211 10.92 0.59 -23.32
CA ALA A 211 10.32 -0.09 -24.47
C ALA A 211 10.87 -1.51 -24.64
N ALA A 212 12.17 -1.71 -24.45
CA ALA A 212 12.82 -3.03 -24.51
C ALA A 212 12.30 -4.00 -23.44
N PHE A 213 11.82 -3.47 -22.30
CA PHE A 213 11.15 -4.25 -21.24
C PHE A 213 9.61 -4.32 -21.39
N GLY A 214 9.07 -3.94 -22.56
CA GLY A 214 7.63 -3.95 -22.82
C GLY A 214 6.85 -2.88 -22.06
N LYS A 215 7.51 -1.82 -21.59
CA LYS A 215 6.94 -0.72 -20.82
C LYS A 215 7.24 0.62 -21.51
N PRO A 216 6.71 0.86 -22.73
CA PRO A 216 7.15 1.97 -23.58
C PRO A 216 6.72 3.35 -23.08
N ILE A 217 5.68 3.40 -22.25
CA ILE A 217 5.17 4.64 -21.66
C ILE A 217 5.05 4.51 -20.14
N ALA A 218 5.02 5.63 -19.45
CA ALA A 218 4.64 5.78 -18.05
C ALA A 218 3.57 6.86 -17.94
N ALA A 219 2.37 6.50 -17.53
CA ALA A 219 1.33 7.46 -17.21
C ALA A 219 1.68 8.20 -15.92
N GLY A 220 1.53 9.52 -15.89
CA GLY A 220 1.58 10.30 -14.67
C GLY A 220 0.48 9.83 -13.74
N ASN A 221 0.83 9.56 -12.48
CA ASN A 221 -0.13 9.14 -11.47
C ASN A 221 0.28 9.62 -10.08
N LEU A 222 -0.71 9.98 -9.27
CA LEU A 222 -0.56 10.21 -7.84
C LEU A 222 -1.70 9.48 -7.14
N PHE A 223 -1.39 8.77 -6.07
CA PHE A 223 -2.41 8.03 -5.34
C PHE A 223 -2.10 7.94 -3.85
N VAL A 224 -3.15 7.78 -3.06
CA VAL A 224 -3.03 7.44 -1.64
C VAL A 224 -2.68 5.97 -1.52
N GLY A 225 -1.53 5.68 -0.89
CA GLY A 225 -1.02 4.33 -0.73
C GLY A 225 0.50 4.23 -0.76
N THR A 226 1.03 3.14 -1.29
CA THR A 226 2.48 2.90 -1.43
C THR A 226 2.81 2.31 -2.79
N PHE A 227 4.02 2.58 -3.27
CA PHE A 227 4.54 2.03 -4.52
C PHE A 227 5.71 1.08 -4.23
N ASP A 228 5.56 -0.17 -4.64
CA ASP A 228 6.59 -1.21 -4.49
C ASP A 228 7.42 -1.31 -5.79
N LEU A 229 8.61 -0.72 -5.76
CA LEU A 229 9.50 -0.71 -6.91
C LEU A 229 9.95 -2.12 -7.34
N ALA A 230 10.13 -3.04 -6.39
CA ALA A 230 10.54 -4.41 -6.71
C ALA A 230 9.44 -5.16 -7.48
N SER A 231 8.19 -5.01 -7.05
CA SER A 231 7.03 -5.55 -7.78
C SER A 231 6.85 -4.90 -9.15
N ALA A 232 7.16 -3.61 -9.32
CA ALA A 232 6.98 -2.88 -10.57
C ALA A 232 7.75 -3.47 -11.76
N LEU A 233 8.86 -4.16 -11.50
CA LEU A 233 9.67 -4.79 -12.54
C LEU A 233 8.99 -6.02 -13.14
N PHE A 234 8.32 -6.83 -12.33
CA PHE A 234 7.79 -8.13 -12.74
C PHE A 234 6.25 -8.17 -12.80
N ASN A 235 5.58 -7.44 -11.91
CA ASN A 235 4.13 -7.34 -11.86
C ASN A 235 3.70 -5.88 -11.58
N PRO A 236 3.65 -5.03 -12.62
CA PRO A 236 3.36 -3.60 -12.47
C PRO A 236 2.03 -3.29 -11.77
N LEU A 237 1.00 -4.10 -12.00
CA LEU A 237 -0.31 -3.92 -11.36
C LEU A 237 -0.23 -4.13 -9.84
N ALA A 238 0.58 -5.05 -9.36
CA ALA A 238 0.80 -5.29 -7.94
C ALA A 238 1.76 -4.28 -7.27
N ALA A 239 2.44 -3.44 -8.07
CA ALA A 239 3.35 -2.42 -7.56
C ALA A 239 2.61 -1.29 -6.84
N THR A 240 1.39 -0.99 -7.22
CA THR A 240 0.54 0.02 -6.57
C THR A 240 -0.28 -0.64 -5.46
N ARG A 241 -0.03 -0.26 -4.22
CA ARG A 241 -0.83 -0.69 -3.07
C ARG A 241 -1.66 0.49 -2.61
N PHE A 242 -2.97 0.41 -2.83
CA PHE A 242 -3.87 1.54 -2.66
C PHE A 242 -4.44 1.66 -1.25
N GLY A 243 -4.56 2.90 -0.79
CA GLY A 243 -5.32 3.30 0.38
C GLY A 243 -4.53 3.28 1.68
N VAL A 244 -5.06 4.05 2.61
CA VAL A 244 -4.65 4.07 4.01
C VAL A 244 -5.87 3.82 4.89
N PRO A 245 -5.71 3.22 6.09
CA PRO A 245 -6.80 3.00 7.01
C PRO A 245 -7.47 4.31 7.42
N VAL A 246 -8.81 4.30 7.44
CA VAL A 246 -9.65 5.44 7.84
C VAL A 246 -10.73 5.02 8.83
N ASN A 247 -11.23 5.96 9.61
CA ASN A 247 -12.35 5.81 10.54
C ASN A 247 -13.64 6.52 10.06
N ARG A 248 -13.58 7.16 8.91
CA ARG A 248 -14.71 7.82 8.25
C ARG A 248 -14.69 7.51 6.75
N ILE A 249 -15.85 7.35 6.13
CA ILE A 249 -15.97 7.18 4.69
C ILE A 249 -16.63 8.43 4.13
N PRO A 250 -16.02 9.09 3.13
CA PRO A 250 -16.57 10.31 2.56
C PRO A 250 -17.88 10.05 1.81
N THR A 251 -18.71 11.06 1.76
CA THR A 251 -19.95 11.09 0.97
C THR A 251 -19.75 11.72 -0.40
N ARG A 252 -18.76 12.65 -0.54
CA ARG A 252 -18.46 13.33 -1.79
C ARG A 252 -16.97 13.52 -1.99
N PHE A 253 -16.54 13.52 -3.26
CA PHE A 253 -15.20 13.88 -3.70
C PHE A 253 -15.29 14.94 -4.78
N ALA A 254 -14.74 16.11 -4.53
CA ALA A 254 -14.78 17.27 -5.43
C ALA A 254 -13.37 17.79 -5.69
N GLY A 255 -13.22 18.61 -6.74
CA GLY A 255 -11.96 19.26 -7.07
C GLY A 255 -12.01 19.94 -8.43
N TYR A 256 -10.85 20.32 -8.93
CA TYR A 256 -10.71 20.97 -10.23
C TYR A 256 -9.66 20.28 -11.08
N TYR A 257 -9.88 20.29 -12.39
CA TYR A 257 -8.91 19.75 -13.33
C TYR A 257 -8.80 20.58 -14.61
N LYS A 258 -7.67 20.43 -15.32
CA LYS A 258 -7.50 20.74 -16.74
C LYS A 258 -7.04 19.46 -17.44
N TRP A 259 -7.49 19.26 -18.68
CA TRP A 259 -7.19 18.07 -19.42
C TRP A 259 -6.82 18.35 -20.87
N GLN A 260 -5.75 17.70 -21.35
CA GLN A 260 -5.32 17.69 -22.73
C GLN A 260 -4.89 16.28 -23.11
N PRO A 261 -5.56 15.58 -24.06
CA PRO A 261 -5.08 14.30 -24.58
C PRO A 261 -3.86 14.50 -25.47
N GLY A 262 -2.97 13.52 -25.47
CA GLY A 262 -1.90 13.40 -26.47
C GLY A 262 -2.47 13.08 -27.86
N GLU A 263 -1.63 13.20 -28.89
CA GLU A 263 -2.08 13.11 -30.28
C GLU A 263 -2.49 11.68 -30.68
N VAL A 264 -1.69 10.67 -30.29
CA VAL A 264 -1.87 9.28 -30.73
C VAL A 264 -1.91 8.35 -29.54
N PHE A 265 -3.04 7.67 -29.36
CA PHE A 265 -3.17 6.62 -28.35
C PHE A 265 -2.52 5.32 -28.86
N THR A 266 -1.63 4.74 -28.07
CA THR A 266 -0.91 3.51 -28.40
C THR A 266 -1.13 2.42 -27.35
N ASP A 267 -1.05 1.17 -27.79
CA ASP A 267 -0.95 0.01 -26.91
C ASP A 267 0.49 -0.19 -26.36
N ALA A 268 0.70 -1.23 -25.57
CA ALA A 268 2.00 -1.57 -24.99
C ALA A 268 3.09 -1.94 -26.03
N GLN A 269 2.73 -2.12 -27.28
CA GLN A 269 3.65 -2.35 -28.40
C GLN A 269 3.89 -1.08 -29.23
N LEU A 270 3.44 0.09 -28.75
CA LEU A 270 3.48 1.39 -29.44
C LEU A 270 2.69 1.40 -30.75
N LYS A 271 1.76 0.46 -30.94
CA LYS A 271 0.86 0.45 -32.08
C LYS A 271 -0.29 1.42 -31.82
N ALA A 272 -0.56 2.31 -32.78
CA ALA A 272 -1.73 3.18 -32.72
C ALA A 272 -3.03 2.37 -32.70
N VAL A 273 -3.85 2.63 -31.69
CA VAL A 273 -5.17 1.99 -31.49
C VAL A 273 -6.20 3.02 -31.03
N GLN A 274 -7.46 2.64 -30.97
CA GLN A 274 -8.51 3.50 -30.44
C GLN A 274 -8.33 3.62 -28.90
N GLY A 275 -8.30 4.85 -28.41
CA GLY A 275 -8.25 5.16 -27.00
C GLY A 275 -9.63 5.04 -26.33
N PRO A 276 -9.68 5.19 -25.00
CA PRO A 276 -10.89 4.97 -24.19
C PRO A 276 -11.91 6.11 -24.27
N ALA A 277 -11.57 7.31 -24.78
CA ALA A 277 -12.52 8.39 -24.98
C ALA A 277 -13.45 8.12 -26.17
N ALA A 278 -14.63 8.73 -26.17
CA ALA A 278 -15.64 8.54 -27.23
C ALA A 278 -15.14 8.94 -28.63
N ASP A 279 -14.18 9.86 -28.71
CA ASP A 279 -13.53 10.29 -29.96
C ASP A 279 -12.29 9.43 -30.31
N GLY A 280 -12.05 8.37 -29.56
CA GLY A 280 -10.92 7.45 -29.78
C GLY A 280 -9.58 7.97 -29.27
N LYS A 281 -9.55 9.09 -28.56
CA LYS A 281 -8.35 9.62 -27.89
C LYS A 281 -8.12 9.01 -26.52
N ASP A 282 -7.02 9.40 -25.90
CA ASP A 282 -6.73 9.06 -24.51
C ASP A 282 -7.73 9.72 -23.55
N ALA A 283 -7.92 9.12 -22.40
CA ALA A 283 -8.70 9.66 -21.31
C ALA A 283 -7.96 9.50 -19.98
N PRO A 284 -8.00 10.50 -19.12
CA PRO A 284 -7.46 10.38 -17.77
C PRO A 284 -8.45 9.63 -16.88
N ARG A 285 -8.09 9.43 -15.61
CA ARG A 285 -9.02 8.96 -14.61
C ARG A 285 -8.77 9.66 -13.27
N ILE A 286 -9.86 10.10 -12.63
CA ILE A 286 -9.89 10.59 -11.26
C ILE A 286 -10.90 9.75 -10.50
N TYR A 287 -10.49 9.12 -9.40
CA TYR A 287 -11.43 8.36 -8.58
C TYR A 287 -11.01 8.28 -7.13
N ALA A 288 -11.99 8.00 -6.27
CA ALA A 288 -11.78 7.67 -4.88
C ALA A 288 -12.52 6.37 -4.54
N VAL A 289 -11.88 5.49 -3.75
CA VAL A 289 -12.42 4.18 -3.38
C VAL A 289 -12.28 3.97 -1.89
N ALA A 290 -13.38 3.62 -1.23
CA ALA A 290 -13.36 3.06 0.10
C ALA A 290 -13.58 1.54 0.03
N TYR A 291 -12.73 0.77 0.69
CA TYR A 291 -12.81 -0.68 0.67
C TYR A 291 -12.50 -1.27 2.04
N ARG A 292 -13.04 -2.44 2.33
CA ARG A 292 -12.75 -3.19 3.55
C ARG A 292 -11.34 -3.75 3.47
N ASN A 293 -10.46 -3.35 4.40
CA ASN A 293 -9.05 -3.72 4.41
C ASN A 293 -8.74 -4.98 5.24
N VAL A 294 -9.77 -5.75 5.54
CA VAL A 294 -9.67 -7.06 6.20
C VAL A 294 -10.59 -8.05 5.49
N ASP A 295 -10.16 -9.30 5.37
CA ASP A 295 -11.00 -10.39 4.85
C ASP A 295 -12.02 -10.88 5.90
N GLU A 296 -12.76 -11.94 5.59
CA GLU A 296 -13.74 -12.54 6.49
C GLU A 296 -13.11 -13.19 7.72
N GLN A 297 -11.83 -13.55 7.64
CA GLN A 297 -11.04 -14.13 8.72
C GLN A 297 -10.34 -13.05 9.57
N GLY A 298 -10.46 -11.76 9.19
CA GLY A 298 -9.81 -10.63 9.86
C GLY A 298 -8.36 -10.42 9.46
N ASN A 299 -7.87 -11.07 8.40
CA ASN A 299 -6.51 -10.83 7.89
C ASN A 299 -6.46 -9.52 7.10
N PRO A 300 -5.38 -8.75 7.20
CA PRO A 300 -5.22 -7.52 6.42
C PRO A 300 -5.23 -7.78 4.92
N VAL A 301 -5.96 -6.94 4.19
CA VAL A 301 -6.02 -6.93 2.73
C VAL A 301 -5.67 -5.54 2.23
N THR A 302 -4.83 -5.47 1.20
CA THR A 302 -4.55 -4.23 0.46
C THR A 302 -4.90 -4.47 -1.00
N LEU A 303 -5.72 -3.60 -1.57
CA LEU A 303 -6.05 -3.66 -3.00
C LEU A 303 -4.93 -3.01 -3.84
N ASP A 304 -4.77 -3.50 -5.06
CA ASP A 304 -3.74 -3.08 -6.00
C ASP A 304 -4.30 -2.71 -7.38
N GLY A 305 -3.44 -2.43 -8.36
CA GLY A 305 -3.84 -2.04 -9.70
C GLY A 305 -4.69 -3.07 -10.45
N SER A 306 -4.65 -4.33 -10.02
CA SER A 306 -5.44 -5.39 -10.65
C SER A 306 -6.89 -5.45 -10.16
N ASN A 307 -7.20 -4.90 -8.97
CA ASN A 307 -8.46 -5.17 -8.29
C ASN A 307 -9.12 -3.98 -7.59
N ILE A 308 -8.50 -2.80 -7.55
CA ILE A 308 -9.01 -1.63 -6.79
C ILE A 308 -10.44 -1.22 -7.17
N LEU A 309 -10.87 -1.41 -8.40
CA LEU A 309 -12.23 -1.07 -8.87
C LEU A 309 -13.15 -2.28 -9.01
N SER A 310 -12.64 -3.50 -8.90
CA SER A 310 -13.40 -4.73 -9.17
C SER A 310 -13.51 -5.68 -7.97
N SER A 311 -12.76 -5.43 -6.90
CA SER A 311 -12.79 -6.28 -5.71
C SER A 311 -14.15 -6.24 -5.00
N PRO A 312 -14.66 -7.40 -4.52
CA PRO A 312 -15.88 -7.46 -3.70
C PRO A 312 -15.71 -6.75 -2.33
N LEU A 313 -14.48 -6.38 -1.95
CA LEU A 313 -14.21 -5.62 -0.73
C LEU A 313 -14.50 -4.12 -0.89
N VAL A 314 -14.71 -3.61 -2.10
CA VAL A 314 -15.08 -2.21 -2.35
C VAL A 314 -16.47 -1.95 -1.78
N VAL A 315 -16.58 -0.92 -0.92
CA VAL A 315 -17.83 -0.54 -0.27
C VAL A 315 -18.41 0.77 -0.79
N ALA A 316 -17.57 1.67 -1.29
CA ALA A 316 -18.04 2.91 -1.90
C ALA A 316 -17.01 3.43 -2.91
N VAL A 317 -17.49 4.05 -3.99
CA VAL A 317 -16.64 4.56 -5.07
C VAL A 317 -17.18 5.87 -5.61
N ALA A 318 -16.29 6.81 -5.91
CA ALA A 318 -16.55 8.04 -6.65
C ALA A 318 -15.62 8.08 -7.86
N VAL A 319 -16.15 8.09 -9.08
CA VAL A 319 -15.35 8.03 -10.32
C VAL A 319 -15.79 9.16 -11.26
N LEU A 320 -14.81 9.86 -11.79
CA LEU A 320 -14.98 10.77 -12.93
C LEU A 320 -14.58 10.01 -14.20
N ASP A 321 -15.54 9.72 -15.04
CA ASP A 321 -15.35 8.98 -16.30
C ASP A 321 -15.36 9.88 -17.53
N ASP A 322 -16.11 10.99 -17.49
CA ASP A 322 -16.24 11.94 -18.59
C ASP A 322 -15.41 13.20 -18.32
N PHE A 323 -14.52 13.51 -19.24
CA PHE A 323 -13.62 14.65 -19.13
C PHE A 323 -13.83 15.64 -20.28
N THR A 324 -13.88 16.93 -19.93
CA THR A 324 -13.86 18.02 -20.91
C THR A 324 -12.41 18.34 -21.28
N VAL A 325 -12.11 18.34 -22.57
CA VAL A 325 -10.80 18.80 -23.07
C VAL A 325 -10.76 20.33 -22.98
N THR A 326 -9.86 20.86 -22.15
CA THR A 326 -9.71 22.29 -21.88
C THR A 326 -8.43 22.86 -22.46
N GLY A 327 -7.46 21.99 -22.80
CA GLY A 327 -6.07 22.37 -22.85
C GLY A 327 -5.49 22.55 -21.44
N VAL A 328 -4.17 22.73 -21.38
CA VAL A 328 -3.42 22.89 -20.11
C VAL A 328 -2.64 24.20 -20.06
N ALA A 329 -2.86 25.12 -21.02
CA ALA A 329 -2.29 26.45 -20.98
C ALA A 329 -2.70 27.20 -19.71
N GLU A 330 -1.89 28.16 -19.29
CA GLU A 330 -2.15 28.96 -18.08
C GLU A 330 -3.57 29.55 -18.05
N ASN A 331 -4.01 30.12 -19.19
CA ASN A 331 -5.34 30.72 -19.35
C ASN A 331 -6.46 29.71 -19.65
N ALA A 332 -6.19 28.42 -19.74
CA ALA A 332 -7.23 27.42 -19.92
C ALA A 332 -8.12 27.33 -18.66
N THR A 333 -9.40 27.03 -18.89
CA THR A 333 -10.40 27.00 -17.81
C THR A 333 -10.24 25.75 -16.96
N TRP A 334 -10.21 25.91 -15.64
CA TRP A 334 -10.36 24.81 -14.69
C TRP A 334 -11.80 24.31 -14.67
N VAL A 335 -12.00 23.01 -14.84
CA VAL A 335 -13.30 22.35 -14.74
C VAL A 335 -13.50 21.82 -13.34
N HIS A 336 -14.62 22.17 -12.72
CA HIS A 336 -15.01 21.64 -11.43
C HIS A 336 -15.64 20.26 -11.58
N PHE A 337 -15.26 19.31 -10.73
CA PHE A 337 -15.97 18.05 -10.55
C PHE A 337 -16.48 17.94 -9.11
N ASP A 338 -17.59 17.26 -8.93
CA ASP A 338 -18.19 16.99 -7.62
C ASP A 338 -18.96 15.67 -7.68
N LEU A 339 -18.35 14.62 -7.16
CA LEU A 339 -18.74 13.22 -7.31
C LEU A 339 -19.35 12.70 -6.02
N PRO A 340 -20.57 12.17 -6.01
CA PRO A 340 -21.06 11.41 -4.87
C PRO A 340 -20.34 10.07 -4.79
N PHE A 341 -20.08 9.58 -3.58
CA PHE A 341 -19.67 8.20 -3.39
C PHE A 341 -20.88 7.26 -3.60
N ALA A 342 -20.83 6.46 -4.64
CA ALA A 342 -21.80 5.41 -4.88
C ALA A 342 -21.49 4.21 -3.97
N GLN A 343 -22.38 3.95 -3.03
CA GLN A 343 -22.26 2.83 -2.10
C GLN A 343 -22.46 1.51 -2.86
N GLN A 344 -21.51 0.56 -2.70
CA GLN A 344 -21.50 -0.76 -3.32
C GLN A 344 -21.90 -1.86 -2.33
N ALA A 345 -21.59 -1.68 -1.04
CA ALA A 345 -21.91 -2.62 0.03
C ALA A 345 -22.20 -1.89 1.35
N PRO A 346 -22.91 -2.52 2.30
CA PRO A 346 -23.13 -1.95 3.63
C PRO A 346 -21.82 -1.68 4.37
N ILE A 347 -21.79 -0.59 5.13
CA ILE A 347 -20.66 -0.22 5.99
C ILE A 347 -20.95 -0.74 7.40
N ASP A 348 -20.04 -1.53 7.97
CA ASP A 348 -20.07 -1.94 9.37
C ASP A 348 -19.35 -0.89 10.22
N ASN A 349 -20.11 -0.13 11.01
CA ASN A 349 -19.58 0.92 11.88
C ASN A 349 -18.57 0.39 12.90
N ARG A 350 -18.74 -0.83 13.41
CA ARG A 350 -17.79 -1.42 14.37
C ARG A 350 -16.43 -1.70 13.71
N LEU A 351 -16.47 -2.09 12.45
CA LEU A 351 -15.25 -2.29 11.65
C LEU A 351 -14.62 -0.94 11.29
N LEU A 352 -15.44 0.07 10.99
CA LEU A 352 -14.99 1.44 10.70
C LEU A 352 -14.28 2.07 11.91
N ASP A 353 -14.85 1.93 13.12
CA ASP A 353 -14.24 2.41 14.37
C ASP A 353 -12.87 1.76 14.66
N ARG A 354 -12.63 0.57 14.10
CA ARG A 354 -11.34 -0.16 14.20
C ARG A 354 -10.43 0.06 13.02
N HIS A 355 -10.71 1.05 12.16
CA HIS A 355 -9.96 1.31 10.93
C HIS A 355 -9.90 0.10 9.97
N GLY A 356 -10.93 -0.72 9.96
CA GLY A 356 -11.07 -1.88 9.08
C GLY A 356 -11.48 -1.54 7.65
N TYR A 357 -11.43 -0.26 7.29
CA TYR A 357 -11.60 0.26 5.93
C TYR A 357 -10.40 1.12 5.53
N SER A 358 -10.05 1.10 4.26
CA SER A 358 -9.05 1.98 3.67
C SER A 358 -9.69 2.88 2.64
N LEU A 359 -9.15 4.10 2.50
CA LEU A 359 -9.54 5.08 1.50
C LEU A 359 -8.36 5.34 0.57
N ALA A 360 -8.61 5.24 -0.73
CA ALA A 360 -7.69 5.60 -1.79
C ALA A 360 -8.26 6.77 -2.61
N LEU A 361 -7.42 7.73 -2.95
CA LEU A 361 -7.65 8.70 -4.00
C LEU A 361 -6.63 8.41 -5.10
N VAL A 362 -7.05 8.44 -6.35
CA VAL A 362 -6.19 8.09 -7.48
C VAL A 362 -6.42 9.06 -8.63
N PHE A 363 -5.33 9.58 -9.16
CA PHE A 363 -5.27 10.45 -10.33
C PHE A 363 -4.31 9.84 -11.34
N THR A 364 -4.69 9.76 -12.60
CA THR A 364 -3.80 9.30 -13.67
C THR A 364 -4.06 10.01 -14.99
N SER A 365 -2.98 10.31 -15.73
CA SER A 365 -3.06 10.96 -17.03
C SER A 365 -3.52 10.06 -18.17
N SER A 366 -3.46 8.73 -17.99
CA SER A 366 -3.96 7.77 -18.99
C SER A 366 -4.66 6.61 -18.29
N ARG A 367 -5.89 6.34 -18.68
CA ARG A 367 -6.73 5.27 -18.11
C ARG A 367 -6.11 3.88 -18.29
N GLY A 368 -5.45 3.66 -19.43
CA GLY A 368 -4.74 2.42 -19.76
C GLY A 368 -3.29 2.38 -19.26
N GLY A 369 -2.87 3.35 -18.43
CA GLY A 369 -1.46 3.49 -18.02
C GLY A 369 -0.88 2.29 -17.28
N ALA A 370 -1.69 1.55 -16.54
CA ALA A 370 -1.28 0.34 -15.83
C ALA A 370 -0.93 -0.81 -16.77
N GLU A 371 -1.53 -0.83 -17.97
CA GLU A 371 -1.27 -1.76 -19.08
C GLU A 371 -0.27 -1.17 -20.11
N PHE A 372 0.39 -0.05 -19.79
CA PHE A 372 1.30 0.69 -20.68
C PHE A 372 0.65 1.15 -22.00
N ALA A 373 -0.66 1.39 -21.94
CA ALA A 373 -1.44 1.97 -23.05
C ALA A 373 -1.80 3.42 -22.72
N GLY A 374 -1.60 4.33 -23.67
CA GLY A 374 -1.82 5.76 -23.49
C GLY A 374 -1.29 6.59 -24.63
N ALA A 375 -1.55 7.89 -24.64
CA ALA A 375 -0.97 8.81 -25.59
C ALA A 375 0.13 9.64 -24.94
N ILE A 376 1.35 9.56 -25.45
CA ILE A 376 2.47 10.40 -24.99
C ILE A 376 2.06 11.87 -25.12
N GLY A 377 2.27 12.65 -24.04
CA GLY A 377 1.84 14.04 -23.94
C GLY A 377 0.44 14.25 -23.37
N SER A 378 -0.35 13.18 -23.14
CA SER A 378 -1.60 13.31 -22.36
C SER A 378 -1.30 13.95 -21.01
N THR A 379 -1.93 15.10 -20.75
CA THR A 379 -1.64 15.91 -19.55
C THR A 379 -2.91 16.19 -18.76
N LEU A 380 -2.89 15.82 -17.49
CA LEU A 380 -3.91 16.10 -16.50
C LEU A 380 -3.31 17.00 -15.40
N LEU A 381 -3.90 18.18 -15.20
CA LEU A 381 -3.64 19.00 -14.03
C LEU A 381 -4.78 18.83 -13.04
N VAL A 382 -4.48 18.73 -11.76
CA VAL A 382 -5.47 18.59 -10.68
C VAL A 382 -5.14 19.55 -9.55
N ASP A 383 -6.17 20.17 -8.98
CA ASP A 383 -6.00 21.12 -7.89
C ASP A 383 -7.25 21.21 -6.99
N ASP A 384 -7.04 21.77 -5.77
CA ASP A 384 -8.10 22.09 -4.80
C ASP A 384 -9.10 20.93 -4.58
N CYS A 385 -8.60 19.73 -4.39
CA CYS A 385 -9.43 18.55 -4.13
C CYS A 385 -9.99 18.58 -2.71
N ARG A 386 -11.24 18.11 -2.55
CA ARG A 386 -11.93 18.09 -1.25
C ARG A 386 -12.74 16.81 -1.07
N LEU A 387 -12.71 16.28 0.14
CA LEU A 387 -13.61 15.24 0.63
C LEU A 387 -14.65 15.86 1.57
N THR A 388 -15.90 15.41 1.48
CA THR A 388 -16.97 15.71 2.44
C THR A 388 -17.39 14.42 3.10
N PHE A 389 -17.44 14.41 4.42
CA PHE A 389 -17.81 13.24 5.24
C PHE A 389 -19.23 13.31 5.76
#